data_1d5126ea25b967a2621151deff586806
#
_entry.id   1d5126ea25b967a2621151deff586806
#
_cell.length_a   1.000
_cell.length_b   1.000
_cell.length_c   1.000
_cell.angle_alpha   90.00
_cell.angle_beta   90.00
_cell.angle_gamma   90.00
#
_symmetry.space_group_name_H-M   'P 1'
#
loop_
_entity.id
_entity.type
_entity.pdbx_description
1 polymer ?
#
loop_
_entity_poly.entity_id
_entity_poly.type
_entity_poly.pdbx_seq_one_letter_code
_entity_poly.pdbx_strand_id
1 'polypeptide(L)'
;KLKGIEFNENDIVIDENIKREINNNFLYISPIGEIKEGFDGFVFFCNHNNLDPVKTANEYINTLEKYNKYKLKNGLIDGMHKIKSSFKTINLDELFYLDFYAIERFGKTKLGQLLLYSKQSQNKKMIKDLSSVIKEKVMKIIKEYDIDAVCFIPPTVKREIQLMKELENNLKLPLKKIKVVKIK
;
A
#
# COMPACT_ATOMS: atom_id res chain seq x y z
N LYS A 1 -1.33 -18.01 -23.78
CA LYS A 1 -1.07 -16.57 -23.91
C LYS A 1 -1.88 -16.05 -25.08
N LEU A 2 -2.78 -15.11 -24.84
CA LEU A 2 -3.60 -14.43 -25.86
C LEU A 2 -2.69 -13.36 -26.50
N LYS A 3 -2.06 -13.67 -27.63
CA LYS A 3 -1.26 -12.69 -28.37
C LYS A 3 -2.17 -11.84 -29.25
N GLY A 4 -2.10 -10.52 -29.07
CA GLY A 4 -2.72 -9.55 -29.99
C GLY A 4 -4.19 -9.20 -29.71
N ILE A 5 -4.77 -9.63 -28.58
CA ILE A 5 -6.08 -9.18 -28.14
C ILE A 5 -5.86 -8.06 -27.10
N GLU A 6 -6.35 -6.86 -27.38
CA GLU A 6 -6.40 -5.75 -26.44
C GLU A 6 -7.84 -5.63 -25.94
N PHE A 7 -8.01 -5.77 -24.62
CA PHE A 7 -9.32 -5.67 -23.97
C PHE A 7 -9.60 -4.22 -23.59
N ASN A 8 -10.86 -3.79 -23.80
CA ASN A 8 -11.37 -2.53 -23.28
C ASN A 8 -12.17 -2.80 -22.00
N GLU A 9 -12.06 -1.94 -20.99
CA GLU A 9 -12.77 -2.12 -19.71
C GLU A 9 -14.29 -2.17 -19.86
N ASN A 10 -14.84 -1.48 -20.87
CA ASN A 10 -16.28 -1.43 -21.13
C ASN A 10 -16.84 -2.71 -21.77
N ASP A 11 -15.97 -3.53 -22.36
CA ASP A 11 -16.35 -4.79 -23.03
C ASP A 11 -16.25 -6.00 -22.10
N ILE A 12 -15.74 -5.79 -20.87
CA ILE A 12 -15.50 -6.87 -19.91
C ILE A 12 -16.65 -6.95 -18.93
N VAL A 13 -17.35 -8.08 -18.92
CA VAL A 13 -18.42 -8.38 -17.97
C VAL A 13 -17.86 -9.26 -16.84
N ILE A 14 -17.86 -8.72 -15.63
CA ILE A 14 -17.51 -9.44 -14.39
C ILE A 14 -18.53 -9.13 -13.30
N ASP A 15 -18.53 -9.91 -12.23
CA ASP A 15 -19.33 -9.65 -11.04
C ASP A 15 -19.02 -8.26 -10.43
N GLU A 16 -20.07 -7.52 -10.07
CA GLU A 16 -19.93 -6.15 -9.56
C GLU A 16 -19.17 -6.07 -8.22
N ASN A 17 -19.23 -7.11 -7.38
CA ASN A 17 -18.44 -7.16 -6.15
C ASN A 17 -16.95 -7.34 -6.48
N ILE A 18 -16.62 -8.18 -7.45
CA ILE A 18 -15.24 -8.35 -7.94
C ILE A 18 -14.72 -7.03 -8.50
N LYS A 19 -15.52 -6.35 -9.33
CA LYS A 19 -15.16 -5.05 -9.91
C LYS A 19 -14.92 -4.01 -8.83
N ARG A 20 -15.78 -3.95 -7.81
CA ARG A 20 -15.63 -3.05 -6.67
C ARG A 20 -14.36 -3.32 -5.86
N GLU A 21 -14.05 -4.59 -5.58
CA GLU A 21 -12.81 -4.95 -4.87
C GLU A 21 -11.56 -4.57 -5.67
N ILE A 22 -11.58 -4.77 -6.99
CA ILE A 22 -10.48 -4.34 -7.87
C ILE A 22 -10.36 -2.81 -7.85
N ASN A 23 -11.47 -2.08 -7.96
CA ASN A 23 -11.46 -0.61 -7.93
C ASN A 23 -10.85 -0.06 -6.63
N ASN A 24 -11.10 -0.69 -5.51
CA ASN A 24 -10.59 -0.24 -4.23
C ASN A 24 -9.10 -0.58 -4.01
N ASN A 25 -8.64 -1.72 -4.53
CA ASN A 25 -7.38 -2.32 -4.12
C ASN A 25 -6.31 -2.35 -5.20
N PHE A 26 -6.65 -2.10 -6.47
CA PHE A 26 -5.70 -2.21 -7.57
C PHE A 26 -5.13 -0.86 -8.01
N LEU A 27 -3.83 -0.83 -8.22
CA LEU A 27 -3.09 0.29 -8.82
C LEU A 27 -2.00 -0.31 -9.70
N TYR A 28 -1.93 0.15 -10.94
CA TYR A 28 -0.86 -0.18 -11.85
C TYR A 28 -0.05 1.05 -12.22
N ILE A 29 1.26 0.93 -12.12
CA ILE A 29 2.18 1.95 -12.60
C ILE A 29 3.05 1.29 -13.67
N SER A 30 2.94 1.79 -14.90
CA SER A 30 3.66 1.24 -16.03
C SER A 30 5.17 1.54 -15.93
N PRO A 31 6.03 0.82 -16.70
CA PRO A 31 7.46 1.11 -16.73
C PRO A 31 7.82 2.53 -17.16
N ILE A 32 6.94 3.20 -17.91
CA ILE A 32 7.09 4.60 -18.34
C ILE A 32 6.49 5.60 -17.34
N GLY A 33 5.98 5.14 -16.19
CA GLY A 33 5.43 5.98 -15.12
C GLY A 33 3.96 6.38 -15.28
N GLU A 34 3.21 5.77 -16.21
CA GLU A 34 1.79 5.97 -16.35
C GLU A 34 1.04 5.31 -15.18
N ILE A 35 0.15 6.07 -14.53
CA ILE A 35 -0.58 5.63 -13.35
C ILE A 35 -2.03 5.35 -13.75
N LYS A 36 -2.49 4.12 -13.51
CA LYS A 36 -3.85 3.68 -13.75
C LYS A 36 -4.40 2.98 -12.52
N GLU A 37 -5.57 3.42 -12.04
CA GLU A 37 -6.20 2.92 -10.83
C GLU A 37 -7.41 2.03 -11.14
N GLY A 38 -7.76 1.18 -10.19
CA GLY A 38 -8.97 0.39 -10.20
C GLY A 38 -9.07 -0.57 -11.38
N PHE A 39 -10.27 -0.70 -11.92
CA PHE A 39 -10.54 -1.68 -12.98
C PHE A 39 -9.86 -1.31 -14.30
N ASP A 40 -9.79 -0.02 -14.67
CA ASP A 40 -8.99 0.41 -15.84
C ASP A 40 -7.52 0.00 -15.68
N GLY A 41 -6.92 0.27 -14.52
CA GLY A 41 -5.56 -0.16 -14.22
C GLY A 41 -5.38 -1.67 -14.27
N PHE A 42 -6.38 -2.43 -13.84
CA PHE A 42 -6.36 -3.88 -13.86
C PHE A 42 -6.43 -4.42 -15.30
N VAL A 43 -7.31 -3.87 -16.13
CA VAL A 43 -7.41 -4.25 -17.55
C VAL A 43 -6.11 -3.92 -18.29
N PHE A 44 -5.54 -2.75 -18.04
CA PHE A 44 -4.25 -2.36 -18.59
C PHE A 44 -3.13 -3.33 -18.17
N PHE A 45 -3.10 -3.75 -16.90
CA PHE A 45 -2.19 -4.79 -16.42
C PHE A 45 -2.39 -6.12 -17.17
N CYS A 46 -3.64 -6.54 -17.38
CA CYS A 46 -3.96 -7.77 -18.11
C CYS A 46 -3.48 -7.70 -19.55
N ASN A 47 -3.74 -6.60 -20.26
CA ASN A 47 -3.28 -6.37 -21.62
C ASN A 47 -1.75 -6.43 -21.72
N HIS A 48 -1.06 -5.72 -20.83
CA HIS A 48 0.40 -5.68 -20.82
C HIS A 48 1.04 -7.05 -20.56
N ASN A 49 0.37 -7.90 -19.77
CA ASN A 49 0.86 -9.24 -19.44
C ASN A 49 0.24 -10.36 -20.30
N ASN A 50 -0.57 -10.05 -21.31
CA ASN A 50 -1.30 -11.00 -22.15
C ASN A 50 -2.14 -12.00 -21.33
N LEU A 51 -2.94 -11.48 -20.39
CA LEU A 51 -3.80 -12.23 -19.49
C LEU A 51 -5.28 -12.02 -19.84
N ASP A 52 -6.10 -13.04 -19.62
CA ASP A 52 -7.54 -12.93 -19.70
C ASP A 52 -8.07 -12.16 -18.49
N PRO A 53 -8.78 -11.02 -18.66
CA PRO A 53 -9.22 -10.19 -17.55
C PRO A 53 -10.23 -10.87 -16.62
N VAL A 54 -11.18 -11.66 -17.16
CA VAL A 54 -12.22 -12.32 -16.35
C VAL A 54 -11.61 -13.39 -15.46
N LYS A 55 -10.78 -14.26 -16.05
CA LYS A 55 -10.06 -15.28 -15.28
C LYS A 55 -9.12 -14.67 -14.27
N THR A 56 -8.38 -13.63 -14.65
CA THR A 56 -7.39 -12.95 -13.80
C THR A 56 -8.07 -12.21 -12.66
N ALA A 57 -9.26 -11.64 -12.87
CA ALA A 57 -10.04 -11.00 -11.81
C ALA A 57 -10.42 -11.99 -10.69
N ASN A 58 -10.91 -13.17 -11.05
CA ASN A 58 -11.21 -14.22 -10.07
C ASN A 58 -9.96 -14.67 -9.30
N GLU A 59 -8.83 -14.83 -9.99
CA GLU A 59 -7.56 -15.19 -9.37
C GLU A 59 -7.05 -14.08 -8.43
N TYR A 60 -7.28 -12.81 -8.77
CA TYR A 60 -6.93 -11.66 -7.93
C TYR A 60 -7.74 -11.66 -6.63
N ILE A 61 -9.07 -11.88 -6.70
CA ILE A 61 -9.92 -11.95 -5.52
C ILE A 61 -9.51 -13.12 -4.62
N ASN A 62 -9.32 -14.30 -5.18
CA ASN A 62 -8.85 -15.46 -4.40
C ASN A 62 -7.51 -15.18 -3.71
N THR A 63 -6.62 -14.45 -4.37
CA THR A 63 -5.35 -14.04 -3.77
C THR A 63 -5.58 -13.03 -2.64
N LEU A 64 -6.42 -12.02 -2.82
CA LEU A 64 -6.76 -11.06 -1.77
C LEU A 64 -7.37 -11.76 -0.55
N GLU A 65 -8.28 -12.69 -0.74
CA GLU A 65 -8.90 -13.47 0.35
C GLU A 65 -7.87 -14.29 1.12
N LYS A 66 -6.92 -14.92 0.41
CA LYS A 66 -5.80 -15.63 1.05
C LYS A 66 -4.98 -14.70 1.95
N TYR A 67 -4.66 -13.50 1.48
CA TYR A 67 -3.87 -12.52 2.24
C TYR A 67 -4.69 -11.85 3.35
N ASN A 68 -5.99 -11.64 3.15
CA ASN A 68 -6.87 -11.07 4.17
C ASN A 68 -6.98 -11.92 5.44
N LYS A 69 -6.75 -13.24 5.36
CA LYS A 69 -6.71 -14.12 6.53
C LYS A 69 -5.59 -13.79 7.52
N TYR A 70 -4.55 -13.08 7.08
CA TYR A 70 -3.45 -12.62 7.94
C TYR A 70 -3.69 -11.24 8.53
N LYS A 71 -4.78 -10.57 8.15
CA LYS A 71 -5.15 -9.28 8.74
C LYS A 71 -5.93 -9.48 10.03
N LEU A 72 -5.62 -8.64 11.01
CA LEU A 72 -6.37 -8.53 12.25
C LEU A 72 -7.77 -7.95 11.97
N LYS A 73 -8.68 -8.01 12.94
CA LYS A 73 -10.05 -7.47 12.83
C LYS A 73 -10.09 -5.98 12.45
N ASN A 74 -9.08 -5.21 12.86
CA ASN A 74 -8.93 -3.79 12.51
C ASN A 74 -8.28 -3.56 11.12
N GLY A 75 -7.97 -4.62 10.37
CA GLY A 75 -7.35 -4.57 9.04
C GLY A 75 -5.84 -4.37 9.01
N LEU A 76 -5.19 -4.36 10.18
CA LEU A 76 -3.73 -4.30 10.32
C LEU A 76 -3.11 -5.69 10.22
N ILE A 77 -1.81 -5.75 10.02
CA ILE A 77 -1.04 -7.00 10.01
C ILE A 77 -0.05 -6.95 11.16
N ASP A 78 -0.07 -7.97 12.02
CA ASP A 78 0.89 -8.11 13.12
C ASP A 78 2.31 -8.32 12.58
N GLY A 79 3.21 -7.42 12.94
CA GLY A 79 4.63 -7.48 12.61
C GLY A 79 5.52 -8.01 13.73
N MET A 80 4.99 -8.22 14.94
CA MET A 80 5.78 -8.62 16.12
C MET A 80 6.41 -10.00 15.96
N HIS A 81 5.74 -10.93 15.30
CA HIS A 81 6.29 -12.26 15.06
C HIS A 81 7.65 -12.19 14.36
N LYS A 82 7.78 -11.33 13.33
CA LYS A 82 9.03 -11.16 12.58
C LYS A 82 10.14 -10.51 13.43
N ILE A 83 9.78 -9.52 14.26
CA ILE A 83 10.73 -8.87 15.17
C ILE A 83 11.23 -9.89 16.21
N LYS A 84 10.33 -10.65 16.83
CA LYS A 84 10.66 -11.67 17.83
C LYS A 84 11.57 -12.76 17.29
N SER A 85 11.45 -13.11 16.01
CA SER A 85 12.34 -14.10 15.39
C SER A 85 13.72 -13.55 15.04
N SER A 86 13.90 -12.23 14.96
CA SER A 86 15.13 -11.58 14.49
C SER A 86 15.98 -10.96 15.59
N PHE A 87 15.38 -10.59 16.71
CA PHE A 87 16.05 -9.86 17.79
C PHE A 87 15.86 -10.54 19.14
N LYS A 88 16.97 -10.64 19.93
CA LYS A 88 16.96 -11.23 21.29
C LYS A 88 16.29 -10.30 22.31
N THR A 89 16.45 -9.00 22.15
CA THR A 89 15.86 -7.98 23.04
C THR A 89 14.98 -7.05 22.21
N ILE A 90 13.76 -6.84 22.65
CA ILE A 90 12.77 -6.05 21.94
C ILE A 90 12.20 -5.05 22.94
N ASN A 91 12.33 -3.74 22.61
CA ASN A 91 11.79 -2.62 23.38
C ASN A 91 10.61 -1.99 22.62
N LEU A 92 9.77 -2.83 22.02
CA LEU A 92 8.53 -2.44 21.34
C LEU A 92 7.41 -3.29 21.93
N ASP A 93 6.31 -2.63 22.27
CA ASP A 93 5.10 -3.30 22.73
C ASP A 93 4.39 -3.93 21.54
N GLU A 94 4.26 -3.18 20.44
CA GLU A 94 3.53 -3.59 19.24
C GLU A 94 4.18 -3.10 17.95
N LEU A 95 4.01 -3.86 16.87
CA LEU A 95 4.40 -3.48 15.51
C LEU A 95 3.30 -3.90 14.53
N PHE A 96 2.81 -2.94 13.77
CA PHE A 96 1.80 -3.19 12.74
C PHE A 96 2.27 -2.76 11.35
N TYR A 97 1.90 -3.56 10.35
CA TYR A 97 1.92 -3.12 8.97
C TYR A 97 0.51 -2.69 8.55
N LEU A 98 0.42 -1.58 7.82
CA LEU A 98 -0.87 -1.05 7.34
C LEU A 98 -1.46 -1.87 6.20
N ASP A 99 -0.61 -2.56 5.44
CA ASP A 99 -0.98 -3.52 4.40
C ASP A 99 0.24 -4.33 3.96
N PHE A 100 0.03 -5.36 3.13
CA PHE A 100 1.10 -6.06 2.43
C PHE A 100 1.78 -5.15 1.41
N TYR A 101 3.10 -5.23 1.31
CA TYR A 101 3.85 -4.51 0.29
C TYR A 101 3.61 -5.10 -1.11
N ALA A 102 3.53 -6.42 -1.18
CA ALA A 102 3.28 -7.17 -2.41
C ALA A 102 2.47 -8.43 -2.09
N ILE A 103 1.73 -8.91 -3.06
CA ILE A 103 1.00 -10.17 -3.03
C ILE A 103 1.47 -11.07 -4.16
N GLU A 104 1.34 -12.37 -3.94
CA GLU A 104 1.73 -13.41 -4.89
C GLU A 104 1.09 -13.14 -6.26
N ARG A 105 1.88 -13.33 -7.34
CA ARG A 105 1.47 -13.20 -8.74
C ARG A 105 1.15 -11.78 -9.23
N PHE A 106 0.53 -10.93 -8.41
CA PHE A 106 0.10 -9.58 -8.80
C PHE A 106 1.13 -8.50 -8.45
N GLY A 107 2.19 -8.87 -7.74
CA GLY A 107 3.24 -7.94 -7.36
C GLY A 107 2.81 -6.97 -6.26
N LYS A 108 3.19 -5.71 -6.37
CA LYS A 108 2.93 -4.72 -5.31
C LYS A 108 1.45 -4.39 -5.18
N THR A 109 0.97 -4.32 -3.95
CA THR A 109 -0.38 -3.81 -3.64
C THR A 109 -0.48 -2.33 -3.97
N LYS A 110 -1.68 -1.77 -3.95
CA LYS A 110 -1.90 -0.32 -4.13
C LYS A 110 -1.02 0.50 -3.18
N LEU A 111 -1.00 0.13 -1.90
CA LEU A 111 -0.14 0.79 -0.90
C LEU A 111 1.35 0.57 -1.20
N GLY A 112 1.73 -0.64 -1.59
CA GLY A 112 3.11 -0.97 -1.97
C GLY A 112 3.61 -0.18 -3.19
N GLN A 113 2.77 0.00 -4.21
CA GLN A 113 3.05 0.83 -5.38
C GLN A 113 3.25 2.30 -4.97
N LEU A 114 2.28 2.87 -4.25
CA LEU A 114 2.35 4.26 -3.78
C LEU A 114 3.60 4.49 -2.93
N LEU A 115 3.91 3.59 -2.01
CA LEU A 115 5.09 3.70 -1.14
C LEU A 115 6.39 3.68 -1.96
N LEU A 116 6.52 2.73 -2.89
CA LEU A 116 7.72 2.60 -3.72
C LEU A 116 7.97 3.88 -4.52
N TYR A 117 6.97 4.29 -5.30
CA TYR A 117 7.12 5.42 -6.21
C TYR A 117 7.21 6.75 -5.48
N SER A 118 6.45 6.96 -4.38
CA SER A 118 6.61 8.13 -3.51
C SER A 118 8.04 8.27 -2.98
N LYS A 119 8.66 7.14 -2.61
CA LYS A 119 10.03 7.13 -2.10
C LYS A 119 11.08 7.33 -3.19
N GLN A 120 10.87 6.77 -4.38
CA GLN A 120 11.85 6.82 -5.49
C GLN A 120 11.78 8.13 -6.28
N SER A 121 10.59 8.54 -6.69
CA SER A 121 10.38 9.71 -7.54
C SER A 121 10.49 11.03 -6.80
N GLN A 122 10.46 11.02 -5.47
CA GLN A 122 10.39 12.23 -4.63
C GLN A 122 9.22 13.16 -5.04
N ASN A 123 8.14 12.60 -5.59
CA ASN A 123 6.99 13.34 -6.08
C ASN A 123 6.04 13.70 -4.92
N LYS A 124 5.91 14.98 -4.60
CA LYS A 124 5.03 15.46 -3.52
C LYS A 124 3.57 15.09 -3.70
N LYS A 125 3.06 15.04 -4.95
CA LYS A 125 1.68 14.61 -5.22
C LYS A 125 1.48 13.15 -4.80
N MET A 126 2.37 12.26 -5.23
CA MET A 126 2.30 10.84 -4.84
C MET A 126 2.42 10.64 -3.33
N ILE A 127 3.28 11.43 -2.65
CA ILE A 127 3.38 11.38 -1.18
C ILE A 127 2.07 11.85 -0.54
N LYS A 128 1.41 12.85 -1.10
CA LYS A 128 0.09 13.32 -0.64
C LYS A 128 -0.97 12.24 -0.83
N ASP A 129 -0.99 11.57 -1.98
CA ASP A 129 -1.91 10.47 -2.27
C ASP A 129 -1.68 9.29 -1.30
N LEU A 130 -0.41 8.90 -1.09
CA LEU A 130 -0.03 7.93 -0.06
C LEU A 130 -0.54 8.34 1.32
N SER A 131 -0.32 9.61 1.71
CA SER A 131 -0.76 10.14 3.01
C SER A 131 -2.28 10.03 3.17
N SER A 132 -3.05 10.33 2.12
CA SER A 132 -4.51 10.23 2.11
C SER A 132 -4.98 8.79 2.31
N VAL A 133 -4.35 7.84 1.62
CA VAL A 133 -4.68 6.41 1.72
C VAL A 133 -4.42 5.85 3.12
N ILE A 134 -3.31 6.25 3.76
CA ILE A 134 -2.95 5.71 5.09
C ILE A 134 -3.61 6.44 6.26
N LYS A 135 -4.09 7.66 6.06
CA LYS A 135 -4.55 8.54 7.14
C LYS A 135 -5.62 7.91 8.01
N GLU A 136 -6.64 7.31 7.40
CA GLU A 136 -7.74 6.69 8.13
C GLU A 136 -7.24 5.53 9.00
N LYS A 137 -6.38 4.66 8.47
CA LYS A 137 -5.79 3.55 9.23
C LYS A 137 -4.94 4.05 10.40
N VAL A 138 -4.13 5.09 10.17
CA VAL A 138 -3.31 5.70 11.23
C VAL A 138 -4.19 6.32 12.32
N MET A 139 -5.27 7.02 11.95
CA MET A 139 -6.22 7.59 12.93
C MET A 139 -6.95 6.50 13.73
N LYS A 140 -7.27 5.36 13.13
CA LYS A 140 -7.84 4.21 13.86
C LYS A 140 -6.85 3.66 14.88
N ILE A 141 -5.58 3.49 14.52
CA ILE A 141 -4.52 3.05 15.45
C ILE A 141 -4.41 4.02 16.63
N ILE A 142 -4.33 5.32 16.36
CA ILE A 142 -4.23 6.35 17.40
C ILE A 142 -5.36 6.20 18.41
N LYS A 143 -6.59 6.01 17.94
CA LYS A 143 -7.77 5.88 18.79
C LYS A 143 -7.82 4.54 19.52
N GLU A 144 -7.48 3.44 18.84
CA GLU A 144 -7.58 2.07 19.38
C GLU A 144 -6.54 1.83 20.49
N TYR A 145 -5.36 2.41 20.35
CA TYR A 145 -4.23 2.23 21.27
C TYR A 145 -3.99 3.43 22.19
N ASP A 146 -4.89 4.40 22.22
CA ASP A 146 -4.82 5.61 23.09
C ASP A 146 -3.45 6.30 23.01
N ILE A 147 -3.02 6.60 21.78
CA ILE A 147 -1.68 7.15 21.52
C ILE A 147 -1.62 8.64 21.84
N ASP A 148 -0.72 9.03 22.74
CA ASP A 148 -0.52 10.43 23.19
C ASP A 148 0.46 11.22 22.32
N ALA A 149 1.42 10.53 21.69
CA ALA A 149 2.49 11.20 20.98
C ALA A 149 2.89 10.42 19.71
N VAL A 150 3.45 11.15 18.75
CA VAL A 150 3.95 10.60 17.48
C VAL A 150 5.39 10.99 17.26
N CYS A 151 6.16 10.03 16.72
CA CYS A 151 7.51 10.25 16.25
C CYS A 151 7.65 9.76 14.81
N PHE A 152 8.14 10.60 13.92
CA PHE A 152 8.51 10.23 12.57
C PHE A 152 10.00 9.87 12.53
N ILE A 153 10.31 8.63 12.09
CA ILE A 153 11.67 8.13 12.05
C ILE A 153 12.51 9.00 11.10
N PRO A 154 13.67 9.53 11.55
CA PRO A 154 14.51 10.38 10.71
C PRO A 154 15.07 9.59 9.51
N PRO A 155 15.25 10.24 8.35
CA PRO A 155 15.73 9.59 7.15
C PRO A 155 17.18 9.13 7.31
N THR A 156 17.49 7.96 6.74
CA THR A 156 18.87 7.45 6.68
C THR A 156 19.68 8.07 5.55
N VAL A 157 19.00 8.51 4.49
CA VAL A 157 19.61 9.13 3.30
C VAL A 157 19.02 10.52 3.13
N LYS A 158 19.88 11.51 2.94
CA LYS A 158 19.44 12.87 2.59
C LYS A 158 18.90 12.89 1.16
N ARG A 159 17.70 13.40 1.00
CA ARG A 159 17.04 13.63 -0.30
C ARG A 159 16.46 15.04 -0.29
N GLU A 160 16.25 15.63 -1.46
CA GLU A 160 15.62 16.93 -1.58
C GLU A 160 14.22 16.93 -0.95
N ILE A 161 13.41 15.92 -1.29
CA ILE A 161 12.11 15.70 -0.70
C ILE A 161 12.20 14.47 0.21
N GLN A 162 11.95 14.69 1.50
CA GLN A 162 12.04 13.66 2.52
C GLN A 162 10.65 13.08 2.80
N LEU A 163 10.45 11.79 2.46
CA LEU A 163 9.17 11.09 2.60
C LEU A 163 8.56 11.27 4.00
N MET A 164 9.34 11.02 5.07
CA MET A 164 8.80 11.09 6.44
C MET A 164 8.39 12.51 6.84
N LYS A 165 9.10 13.54 6.36
CA LYS A 165 8.74 14.95 6.58
C LYS A 165 7.47 15.32 5.84
N GLU A 166 7.31 14.86 4.60
CA GLU A 166 6.09 15.11 3.82
C GLU A 166 4.89 14.34 4.41
N LEU A 167 5.09 13.10 4.90
CA LEU A 167 4.04 12.37 5.62
C LEU A 167 3.60 13.11 6.88
N GLU A 168 4.54 13.61 7.67
CA GLU A 168 4.24 14.44 8.85
C GLU A 168 3.40 15.67 8.50
N ASN A 169 3.78 16.38 7.43
CA ASN A 169 3.09 17.58 6.97
C ASN A 169 1.67 17.28 6.45
N ASN A 170 1.49 16.15 5.76
CA ASN A 170 0.23 15.79 5.13
C ASN A 170 -0.76 15.14 6.11
N LEU A 171 -0.29 14.26 6.98
CA LEU A 171 -1.13 13.54 7.94
C LEU A 171 -1.73 14.48 8.99
N LYS A 172 -0.96 15.47 9.45
CA LYS A 172 -1.40 16.47 10.45
C LYS A 172 -2.07 15.82 11.66
N LEU A 173 -1.38 14.84 12.25
CA LEU A 173 -1.92 14.09 13.38
C LEU A 173 -2.12 15.00 14.60
N PRO A 174 -3.25 14.91 15.32
CA PRO A 174 -3.57 15.75 16.49
C PRO A 174 -2.86 15.24 17.75
N LEU A 175 -1.54 15.03 17.66
CA LEU A 175 -0.74 14.42 18.72
C LEU A 175 0.49 15.27 19.02
N LYS A 176 1.02 15.12 20.24
CA LYS A 176 2.32 15.67 20.61
C LYS A 176 3.41 15.07 19.72
N LYS A 177 4.25 15.92 19.12
CA LYS A 177 5.35 15.47 18.27
C LYS A 177 6.63 15.30 19.07
N ILE A 178 7.22 14.11 18.99
CA ILE A 178 8.53 13.82 19.57
C ILE A 178 9.56 13.85 18.44
N LYS A 179 10.62 14.64 18.61
CA LYS A 179 11.74 14.66 17.66
C LYS A 179 12.80 13.67 18.09
N VAL A 180 13.16 12.79 17.15
CA VAL A 180 14.26 11.84 17.31
C VAL A 180 15.37 12.23 16.35
N VAL A 181 16.62 12.20 16.82
CA VAL A 181 17.80 12.43 16.02
C VAL A 181 18.62 11.16 15.90
N LYS A 182 19.16 10.94 14.71
CA LYS A 182 20.08 9.82 14.49
C LYS A 182 21.42 10.18 15.10
N ILE A 183 21.87 9.41 16.07
CA ILE A 183 23.23 9.45 16.59
C ILE A 183 24.10 8.66 15.61
N LYS A 184 25.23 9.25 15.17
CA LYS A 184 26.21 8.57 14.31
C LYS A 184 27.13 7.69 15.14
#